data_efff34f6837853c44832ab26ff00e005
#
_entry.id   efff34f6837853c44832ab26ff00e005
#
_cell.length_a   1.000
_cell.length_b   1.000
_cell.length_c   1.000
_cell.angle_alpha   90.00
_cell.angle_beta   90.00
_cell.angle_gamma   90.00
#
_symmetry.space_group_name_H-M   'P 1'
#
loop_
_entity.id
_entity.type
_entity.pdbx_description
1 polymer ?
#
loop_
_entity_poly.entity_id
_entity_poly.type
_entity_poly.pdbx_seq_one_letter_code
_entity_poly.pdbx_strand_id
1 'polypeptide(L)'
;MLYIEAADNYIIIHYLTNRKPGRYMIRNTLKRIGQEIPDAGLVRCHRSFIVNIDNVKVIRREKEGLIIGFDSPEAITVPISKTYIDTFIRKLSNFAVPEHDDYKG
;
A
#
# COMPACT_ATOMS: atom_id res chain seq x y z
N MET A 1 4.70 8.90 -2.28
CA MET A 1 3.55 8.59 -1.43
C MET A 1 3.57 7.14 -1.03
N LEU A 2 3.41 6.87 0.24
CA LEU A 2 3.48 5.51 0.77
C LEU A 2 2.12 4.84 0.80
N TYR A 3 1.17 5.45 1.47
CA TYR A 3 -0.16 4.87 1.57
C TYR A 3 -1.17 5.94 1.95
N ILE A 4 -2.44 5.59 1.80
CA ILE A 4 -3.56 6.46 2.10
C ILE A 4 -4.41 5.78 3.16
N GLU A 5 -4.78 6.52 4.16
CA GLU A 5 -5.55 6.01 5.29
C GLU A 5 -6.90 6.71 5.37
N ALA A 6 -7.96 5.94 5.63
CA ALA A 6 -9.29 6.52 5.82
C ALA A 6 -9.44 6.98 7.26
N ALA A 7 -9.97 8.18 7.44
CA ALA A 7 -10.21 8.75 8.76
C ALA A 7 -11.53 9.52 8.71
N ASP A 8 -12.63 8.84 9.00
CA ASP A 8 -13.96 9.42 8.92
C ASP A 8 -14.24 9.93 7.51
N ASN A 9 -14.51 11.20 7.37
CA ASN A 9 -14.81 11.81 6.07
C ASN A 9 -13.59 12.32 5.35
N TYR A 10 -12.42 12.00 5.88
CA TYR A 10 -11.16 12.45 5.33
C TYR A 10 -10.30 11.26 4.96
N ILE A 11 -9.32 11.52 4.10
CA ILE A 11 -8.25 10.58 3.87
C ILE A 11 -6.96 11.28 4.27
N ILE A 12 -6.00 10.48 4.73
CA ILE A 12 -4.70 11.00 5.11
C ILE A 12 -3.69 10.36 4.17
N ILE A 13 -3.00 11.19 3.41
CA ILE A 13 -1.97 10.72 2.49
C ILE A 13 -0.64 10.77 3.23
N HIS A 14 -0.01 9.61 3.36
CA HIS A 14 1.28 9.48 4.04
C HIS A 14 2.39 9.42 3.02
N TYR A 15 3.40 10.25 3.17
CA TYR A 15 4.47 10.34 2.19
C TYR A 15 5.81 10.56 2.87
N LEU A 16 6.88 10.46 2.09
CA LEU A 16 8.22 10.79 2.54
C LEU A 16 8.72 11.98 1.74
N THR A 17 9.33 12.93 2.41
CA THR A 17 10.01 14.04 1.77
C THR A 17 11.41 14.12 2.37
N ASN A 18 12.43 13.92 1.55
CA ASN A 18 13.80 13.85 2.03
C ASN A 18 13.91 12.81 3.13
N ARG A 19 13.24 11.67 2.94
CA ARG A 19 13.20 10.53 3.84
C ARG A 19 12.57 10.84 5.19
N LYS A 20 11.81 11.91 5.28
CA LYS A 20 11.08 12.26 6.49
C LYS A 20 9.58 12.06 6.28
N PRO A 21 8.90 11.42 7.22
CA PRO A 21 7.46 11.20 7.09
C PRO A 21 6.68 12.50 7.14
N GLY A 22 5.66 12.57 6.30
CA GLY A 22 4.72 13.66 6.31
C GLY A 22 3.34 13.14 6.04
N ARG A 23 2.33 13.96 6.29
CA ARG A 23 0.96 13.58 6.01
C ARG A 23 0.17 14.78 5.53
N TYR A 24 -0.85 14.48 4.73
CA TYR A 24 -1.68 15.48 4.14
C TYR A 24 -3.11 15.00 4.22
N MET A 25 -3.99 15.79 4.80
CA MET A 25 -5.37 15.39 5.02
C MET A 25 -6.29 16.08 4.01
N ILE A 26 -7.15 15.29 3.35
CA ILE A 26 -8.09 15.81 2.37
C ILE A 26 -9.45 15.21 2.65
N ARG A 27 -10.50 15.98 2.41
CA ARG A 27 -11.85 15.47 2.53
C ARG A 27 -12.16 14.64 1.30
N ASN A 28 -12.23 13.34 1.48
CA ASN A 28 -12.47 12.41 0.39
C ASN A 28 -12.67 11.02 0.97
N THR A 29 -12.89 10.02 0.11
CA THR A 29 -13.03 8.65 0.56
C THR A 29 -12.10 7.75 -0.25
N LEU A 30 -11.75 6.60 0.31
CA LEU A 30 -10.90 5.64 -0.40
C LEU A 30 -11.58 5.13 -1.66
N LYS A 31 -12.90 4.99 -1.61
CA LYS A 31 -13.63 4.50 -2.77
C LYS A 31 -13.48 5.47 -3.94
N ARG A 32 -13.60 6.76 -3.68
CA ARG A 32 -13.46 7.75 -4.74
C ARG A 32 -12.04 7.81 -5.28
N ILE A 33 -11.08 7.74 -4.39
CA ILE A 33 -9.68 7.75 -4.81
C ILE A 33 -9.40 6.56 -5.73
N GLY A 34 -9.88 5.38 -5.36
CA GLY A 34 -9.68 4.20 -6.17
C GLY A 34 -10.32 4.30 -7.54
N GLN A 35 -11.42 5.02 -7.64
CA GLN A 35 -12.10 5.20 -8.92
C GLN A 35 -11.43 6.26 -9.78
N GLU A 36 -10.89 7.28 -9.15
CA GLU A 36 -10.31 8.40 -9.90
C GLU A 36 -8.89 8.13 -10.36
N ILE A 37 -8.17 7.23 -9.70
CA ILE A 37 -6.80 6.92 -10.06
C ILE A 37 -6.61 5.41 -10.12
N PRO A 38 -7.29 4.75 -11.02
CA PRO A 38 -7.32 3.27 -10.99
C PRO A 38 -6.00 2.60 -11.35
N ASP A 39 -5.15 3.25 -12.12
CA ASP A 39 -3.94 2.60 -12.58
C ASP A 39 -2.66 3.20 -12.05
N ALA A 40 -2.72 3.87 -10.95
CA ALA A 40 -1.56 4.57 -10.43
C ALA A 40 -0.72 3.72 -9.47
N GLY A 41 -0.87 2.43 -9.49
CA GLY A 41 -0.14 1.57 -8.55
C GLY A 41 -0.70 1.61 -7.14
N LEU A 42 -1.91 2.11 -7.01
CA LEU A 42 -2.58 2.19 -5.72
C LEU A 42 -3.48 0.98 -5.54
N VAL A 43 -3.23 0.19 -4.51
CA VAL A 43 -3.94 -1.05 -4.29
C VAL A 43 -4.56 -1.09 -2.91
N ARG A 44 -5.84 -1.42 -2.86
CA ARG A 44 -6.54 -1.56 -1.59
C ARG A 44 -6.02 -2.78 -0.87
N CYS A 45 -5.61 -2.61 0.37
CA CYS A 45 -5.12 -3.75 1.16
C CYS A 45 -5.90 -3.92 2.45
N HIS A 46 -6.80 -3.01 2.73
CA HIS A 46 -7.55 -3.02 3.96
C HIS A 46 -8.73 -2.07 3.77
N ARG A 47 -9.79 -2.25 4.55
CA ARG A 47 -10.93 -1.36 4.41
C ARG A 47 -10.54 0.09 4.70
N SER A 48 -9.46 0.28 5.44
CA SER A 48 -9.02 1.62 5.81
C SER A 48 -7.75 2.07 5.12
N PHE A 49 -7.17 1.24 4.25
CA PHE A 49 -5.87 1.57 3.65
C PHE A 49 -5.78 1.24 2.17
N ILE A 50 -5.14 2.13 1.44
CA ILE A 50 -4.67 1.90 0.08
C ILE A 50 -3.18 2.14 0.11
N VAL A 51 -2.38 1.23 -0.47
CA VAL A 51 -0.93 1.39 -0.48
C VAL A 51 -0.42 1.66 -1.88
N ASN A 52 0.70 2.33 -1.96
CA ASN A 52 1.41 2.51 -3.22
C ASN A 52 2.36 1.34 -3.39
N ILE A 53 2.05 0.49 -4.34
CA ILE A 53 2.82 -0.74 -4.57
C ILE A 53 4.29 -0.45 -4.81
N ASP A 54 4.60 0.65 -5.47
CA ASP A 54 6.00 0.98 -5.78
C ASP A 54 6.87 1.12 -4.55
N ASN A 55 6.28 1.45 -3.43
CA ASN A 55 7.04 1.71 -2.22
C ASN A 55 6.95 0.59 -1.20
N VAL A 56 6.33 -0.53 -1.57
CA VAL A 56 6.29 -1.69 -0.69
C VAL A 56 7.66 -2.35 -0.72
N LYS A 57 8.26 -2.52 0.44
CA LYS A 57 9.56 -3.16 0.53
C LYS A 57 9.45 -4.61 0.96
N VAL A 58 8.58 -4.90 1.90
CA VAL A 58 8.48 -6.24 2.45
C VAL A 58 7.06 -6.51 2.90
N ILE A 59 6.66 -7.77 2.81
CA ILE A 59 5.40 -8.22 3.37
C ILE A 59 5.78 -9.31 4.36
N ARG A 60 5.38 -9.13 5.61
CA ARG A 60 5.73 -10.07 6.68
C ARG A 60 4.49 -10.72 7.23
N ARG A 61 4.65 -11.95 7.67
CA ARG A 61 3.60 -12.63 8.38
C ARG A 61 3.75 -12.34 9.86
N GLU A 62 2.71 -11.79 10.44
CA GLU A 62 2.68 -11.51 11.85
C GLU A 62 1.61 -12.39 12.49
N LYS A 63 1.55 -12.35 13.79
CA LYS A 63 0.62 -13.20 14.52
C LYS A 63 -0.81 -13.04 14.04
N GLU A 64 -1.20 -11.83 13.72
CA GLU A 64 -2.57 -11.55 13.35
C GLU A 64 -2.81 -11.42 11.87
N GLY A 65 -1.84 -11.74 11.05
CA GLY A 65 -2.00 -11.66 9.62
C GLY A 65 -0.77 -11.09 8.94
N LEU A 66 -0.98 -10.53 7.76
CA LEU A 66 0.12 -9.98 6.99
C LEU A 66 0.22 -8.47 7.20
N ILE A 67 1.44 -7.97 7.20
CA ILE A 67 1.67 -6.54 7.25
C ILE A 67 2.65 -6.13 6.17
N ILE A 68 2.51 -4.90 5.71
CA ILE A 68 3.35 -4.33 4.68
C ILE A 68 4.34 -3.38 5.33
N GLY A 69 5.61 -3.53 4.99
CA GLY A 69 6.64 -2.58 5.42
C GLY A 69 7.12 -1.79 4.22
N PHE A 70 7.51 -0.55 4.46
CA PHE A 70 7.96 0.36 3.43
C PHE A 70 9.44 0.68 3.58
N ASP A 71 10.04 1.13 2.48
CA ASP A 71 11.43 1.56 2.52
C ASP A 71 11.46 2.96 3.13
N SER A 72 11.67 3.01 4.41
CA SER A 72 11.60 4.24 5.17
C SER A 72 12.55 4.16 6.35
N PRO A 73 13.14 5.28 6.76
CA PRO A 73 14.02 5.28 7.95
C PRO A 73 13.27 4.90 9.20
N GLU A 74 11.96 5.11 9.22
CA GLU A 74 11.15 4.73 10.36
C GLU A 74 10.39 3.47 10.06
N ALA A 75 10.07 2.70 11.08
CA ALA A 75 9.36 1.45 10.90
C ALA A 75 7.87 1.73 10.68
N ILE A 76 7.52 2.01 9.45
CA ILE A 76 6.14 2.28 9.07
C ILE A 76 5.54 1.01 8.50
N THR A 77 4.40 0.59 9.03
CA THR A 77 3.75 -0.63 8.57
C THR A 77 2.25 -0.41 8.39
N VAL A 78 1.66 -1.20 7.50
CA VAL A 78 0.24 -1.17 7.21
C VAL A 78 -0.27 -2.60 7.14
N PRO A 79 -1.39 -2.93 7.79
CA PRO A 79 -1.90 -4.31 7.77
C PRO A 79 -2.64 -4.62 6.48
N ILE A 80 -2.67 -5.90 6.11
CA ILE A 80 -3.50 -6.39 5.02
C ILE A 80 -4.60 -7.21 5.66
N SER A 81 -5.86 -6.83 5.44
CA SER A 81 -6.95 -7.60 6.02
C SER A 81 -7.23 -8.83 5.17
N LYS A 82 -7.80 -9.85 5.80
CA LYS A 82 -8.06 -11.13 5.11
C LYS A 82 -8.87 -10.95 3.84
N THR A 83 -9.83 -10.07 3.87
CA THR A 83 -10.69 -9.84 2.72
C THR A 83 -9.90 -9.40 1.49
N TYR A 84 -8.79 -8.71 1.70
CA TYR A 84 -8.03 -8.13 0.61
C TYR A 84 -6.76 -8.88 0.25
N ILE A 85 -6.42 -9.95 0.97
CA ILE A 85 -5.15 -10.64 0.74
C ILE A 85 -5.02 -11.15 -0.70
N ASP A 86 -6.01 -11.88 -1.17
CA ASP A 86 -5.90 -12.48 -2.51
C ASP A 86 -5.79 -11.44 -3.59
N THR A 87 -6.61 -10.40 -3.51
CA THR A 87 -6.58 -9.33 -4.50
C THR A 87 -5.26 -8.59 -4.45
N PHE A 88 -4.78 -8.34 -3.24
CA PHE A 88 -3.53 -7.60 -3.09
C PHE A 88 -2.35 -8.39 -3.65
N ILE A 89 -2.27 -9.67 -3.32
CA ILE A 89 -1.17 -10.52 -3.80
C ILE A 89 -1.21 -10.62 -5.33
N ARG A 90 -2.41 -10.76 -5.90
CA ARG A 90 -2.53 -10.83 -7.34
C ARG A 90 -2.05 -9.55 -8.01
N LYS A 91 -2.45 -8.42 -7.46
CA LYS A 91 -2.04 -7.14 -8.04
C LYS A 91 -0.56 -6.88 -7.86
N LEU A 92 -0.02 -7.30 -6.74
CA LEU A 92 1.41 -7.18 -6.51
C LEU A 92 2.17 -8.02 -7.52
N SER A 93 1.73 -9.23 -7.79
CA SER A 93 2.37 -10.11 -8.75
C SER A 93 2.32 -9.55 -10.16
N ASN A 94 1.21 -8.93 -10.52
CA ASN A 94 1.10 -8.34 -11.85
C ASN A 94 1.98 -7.11 -12.00
N PHE A 95 2.18 -6.40 -10.93
CA PHE A 95 2.94 -5.17 -10.96
C PHE A 95 4.44 -5.43 -10.90
N ALA A 96 4.84 -6.39 -10.09
CA ALA A 96 6.24 -6.72 -9.93
C ALA A 96 6.67 -7.60 -11.11
N VAL A 97 7.56 -7.08 -11.93
CA VAL A 97 8.05 -7.85 -13.04
C VAL A 97 8.86 -9.01 -12.50
N PRO A 98 8.54 -10.23 -12.92
CA PRO A 98 9.25 -11.40 -12.42
C PRO A 98 10.61 -11.56 -13.02
N GLU A 99 11.53 -10.77 -12.58
CA GLU A 99 12.88 -10.85 -13.08
C GLU A 99 13.52 -12.16 -12.77
N HIS A 100 13.10 -12.74 -11.68
CA HIS A 100 13.62 -14.01 -11.30
C HIS A 100 13.33 -15.08 -12.32
N ASP A 101 12.39 -14.84 -13.18
CA ASP A 101 12.08 -15.83 -14.21
C ASP A 101 13.19 -15.93 -15.21
N ASP A 102 14.00 -14.91 -15.27
CA ASP A 102 15.02 -14.88 -16.24
C ASP A 102 16.12 -15.81 -15.93
N TYR A 103 16.28 -16.12 -14.72
CA TYR A 103 17.39 -16.87 -14.39
C TYR A 103 17.05 -18.17 -13.85
N LYS A 104 15.97 -18.48 -13.95
CA LYS A 104 15.70 -19.60 -13.52
C LYS A 104 15.79 -20.35 -14.24
N GLY A 105 15.80 -19.69 -14.31
CA GLY A 105 16.12 -20.40 -14.98
C GLY A 105 15.66 -20.91 -14.56
#